data_cbc2e5f00d219a6986308946f4bed71f
#
_entry.id   cbc2e5f00d219a6986308946f4bed71f
#
_cell.length_a   1.000
_cell.length_b   1.000
_cell.length_c   1.000
_cell.angle_alpha   90.00
_cell.angle_beta   90.00
_cell.angle_gamma   90.00
#
_symmetry.space_group_name_H-M   'P 1'
#
loop_
_entity.id
_entity.type
_entity.pdbx_description
1 polymer ?
#
loop_
_entity_poly.entity_id
_entity_poly.type
_entity_poly.pdbx_seq_one_letter_code
_entity_poly.pdbx_strand_id
1 'polypeptide(L)'
;AKDLSIIVVNVCSPALIIASMFQDLSGISKRNVAEVTGIGTLYFVLLIAFGYAFVKLFKVPAKEKEAYILMSTFENVGFIGIPVALAILGSSSILYVIIFNFLYDIVIFTFGITLVKKDVEGAKHSLREIIDNLMTPGFLSCIVAVIIYWFNLSVPDTVQSIVNYCANACTFLSMLVIGTSIVGMNPKKVLGNKKLIWFLLIRFLLVPVVTAILLKPILTDYIMRATLI
;
A
#
# COMPACT_ATOMS: atom_id res chain seq x y z
N ALA A 1 13.13 4.72 16.88
CA ALA A 1 12.49 4.40 15.58
C ALA A 1 11.47 3.25 15.71
N LYS A 2 11.85 2.09 16.28
CA LYS A 2 10.98 0.91 16.36
C LYS A 2 9.66 1.19 17.09
N ASP A 3 9.72 1.76 18.30
CA ASP A 3 8.51 2.03 19.10
C ASP A 3 7.59 3.06 18.43
N LEU A 4 8.20 4.07 17.79
CA LEU A 4 7.44 5.05 17.01
C LEU A 4 6.72 4.40 15.83
N SER A 5 7.38 3.49 15.12
CA SER A 5 6.77 2.72 14.03
C SER A 5 5.57 1.88 14.52
N ILE A 6 5.67 1.29 15.71
CA ILE A 6 4.58 0.51 16.32
C ILE A 6 3.35 1.41 16.59
N ILE A 7 3.56 2.62 17.12
CA ILE A 7 2.47 3.58 17.36
C ILE A 7 1.82 3.99 16.03
N VAL A 8 2.62 4.28 15.02
CA VAL A 8 2.10 4.69 13.71
C VAL A 8 1.27 3.58 13.09
N VAL A 9 1.78 2.34 13.06
CA VAL A 9 1.10 1.20 12.41
C VAL A 9 -0.15 0.77 13.17
N ASN A 10 -0.12 0.76 14.50
CA ASN A 10 -1.21 0.20 15.27
C ASN A 10 -2.26 1.21 15.75
N VAL A 11 -1.94 2.51 15.70
CA VAL A 11 -2.85 3.56 16.19
C VAL A 11 -3.09 4.62 15.12
N CYS A 12 -2.03 5.28 14.64
CA CYS A 12 -2.21 6.47 13.79
C CYS A 12 -2.72 6.12 12.38
N SER A 13 -2.17 5.08 11.73
CA SER A 13 -2.62 4.66 10.41
C SER A 13 -4.07 4.11 10.41
N PRO A 14 -4.46 3.21 11.34
CA PRO A 14 -5.86 2.82 11.51
C PRO A 14 -6.80 4.01 11.73
N ALA A 15 -6.40 4.94 12.59
CA ALA A 15 -7.19 6.14 12.84
C ALA A 15 -7.32 7.01 11.58
N LEU A 16 -6.25 7.16 10.80
CA LEU A 16 -6.28 7.92 9.55
C LEU A 16 -7.21 7.28 8.51
N ILE A 17 -7.18 5.95 8.39
CA ILE A 17 -8.07 5.19 7.51
C ILE A 17 -9.54 5.41 7.89
N ILE A 18 -9.88 5.32 9.18
CA ILE A 18 -11.25 5.53 9.66
C ILE A 18 -11.66 7.00 9.54
N ALA A 19 -10.79 7.95 9.91
CA ALA A 19 -11.04 9.40 9.83
C ALA A 19 -11.37 9.85 8.41
N SER A 20 -10.77 9.21 7.42
CA SER A 20 -11.03 9.54 6.01
C SER A 20 -12.46 9.24 5.56
N MET A 21 -13.18 8.38 6.28
CA MET A 21 -14.60 8.10 6.03
C MET A 21 -15.55 9.18 6.57
N PHE A 22 -15.03 10.12 7.35
CA PHE A 22 -15.81 11.27 7.83
C PHE A 22 -15.84 12.44 6.83
N GLN A 23 -15.14 12.30 5.70
CA GLN A 23 -15.13 13.25 4.60
C GLN A 23 -16.37 13.07 3.72
N ASP A 24 -16.66 14.09 2.90
CA ASP A 24 -17.70 13.97 1.87
C ASP A 24 -17.26 13.04 0.74
N LEU A 25 -17.85 11.85 0.71
CA LEU A 25 -17.61 10.81 -0.29
C LEU A 25 -18.74 10.69 -1.32
N SER A 26 -19.65 11.65 -1.38
CA SER A 26 -20.84 11.62 -2.24
C SER A 26 -20.52 11.50 -3.75
N GLY A 27 -19.32 11.91 -4.15
CA GLY A 27 -18.84 11.79 -5.54
C GLY A 27 -18.36 10.39 -5.94
N ILE A 28 -18.24 9.44 -5.00
CA ILE A 28 -17.71 8.10 -5.28
C ILE A 28 -18.85 7.09 -5.33
N SER A 29 -19.06 6.46 -6.48
CA SER A 29 -20.10 5.45 -6.65
C SER A 29 -19.61 4.05 -6.27
N LYS A 30 -20.55 3.14 -5.94
CA LYS A 30 -20.25 1.71 -5.71
C LYS A 30 -19.60 1.06 -6.94
N ARG A 31 -19.90 1.55 -8.14
CA ARG A 31 -19.25 1.11 -9.38
C ARG A 31 -17.76 1.45 -9.36
N ASN A 32 -17.40 2.66 -8.95
CA ASN A 32 -15.99 3.08 -8.86
C ASN A 32 -15.20 2.19 -7.88
N VAL A 33 -15.84 1.82 -6.75
CA VAL A 33 -15.24 0.87 -5.77
C VAL A 33 -14.95 -0.48 -6.43
N ALA A 34 -15.89 -1.04 -7.19
CA ALA A 34 -15.69 -2.30 -7.90
C ALA A 34 -14.62 -2.19 -9.00
N GLU A 35 -14.60 -1.08 -9.74
CA GLU A 35 -13.59 -0.82 -10.78
C GLU A 35 -12.18 -0.73 -10.18
N VAL A 36 -11.99 0.03 -9.09
CA VAL A 36 -10.69 0.12 -8.39
C VAL A 36 -10.26 -1.22 -7.84
N THR A 37 -11.17 -1.98 -7.26
CA THR A 37 -10.86 -3.31 -6.73
C THR A 37 -10.39 -4.25 -7.83
N GLY A 38 -11.09 -4.31 -8.96
CA GLY A 38 -10.73 -5.16 -10.09
C GLY A 38 -9.40 -4.76 -10.72
N ILE A 39 -9.23 -3.47 -11.01
CA ILE A 39 -8.00 -2.93 -11.63
C ILE A 39 -6.83 -3.02 -10.67
N GLY A 40 -7.02 -2.72 -9.37
CA GLY A 40 -5.99 -2.84 -8.35
C GLY A 40 -5.51 -4.28 -8.19
N THR A 41 -6.42 -5.25 -8.21
CA THR A 41 -6.06 -6.67 -8.19
C THR A 41 -5.22 -7.05 -9.41
N LEU A 42 -5.64 -6.65 -10.61
CA LEU A 42 -4.88 -6.87 -11.84
C LEU A 42 -3.49 -6.20 -11.76
N TYR A 43 -3.43 -4.99 -11.22
CA TYR A 43 -2.17 -4.27 -11.04
C TYR A 43 -1.19 -5.04 -10.15
N PHE A 44 -1.61 -5.57 -9.00
CA PHE A 44 -0.74 -6.41 -8.16
C PHE A 44 -0.27 -7.67 -8.88
N VAL A 45 -1.14 -8.34 -9.66
CA VAL A 45 -0.74 -9.49 -10.48
C VAL A 45 0.34 -9.10 -11.50
N LEU A 46 0.19 -7.96 -12.15
CA LEU A 46 1.17 -7.46 -13.12
C LEU A 46 2.50 -7.07 -12.44
N LEU A 47 2.47 -6.48 -11.23
CA LEU A 47 3.67 -6.17 -10.47
C LEU A 47 4.43 -7.43 -10.03
N ILE A 48 3.71 -8.48 -9.61
CA ILE A 48 4.30 -9.79 -9.30
C ILE A 48 4.96 -10.36 -10.56
N ALA A 49 4.24 -10.38 -11.67
CA ALA A 49 4.77 -10.86 -12.96
C ALA A 49 6.00 -10.06 -13.41
N PHE A 50 5.98 -8.74 -13.26
CA PHE A 50 7.13 -7.86 -13.50
C PHE A 50 8.33 -8.23 -12.64
N GLY A 51 8.14 -8.49 -11.33
CA GLY A 51 9.21 -8.90 -10.43
C GLY A 51 9.89 -10.19 -10.88
N TYR A 52 9.12 -11.22 -11.23
CA TYR A 52 9.66 -12.47 -11.77
C TYR A 52 10.35 -12.27 -13.13
N ALA A 53 9.76 -11.48 -14.01
CA ALA A 53 10.36 -11.17 -15.32
C ALA A 53 11.69 -10.44 -15.16
N PHE A 54 11.75 -9.43 -14.27
CA PHE A 54 12.97 -8.67 -13.99
C PHE A 54 14.09 -9.58 -13.46
N VAL A 55 13.78 -10.42 -12.46
CA VAL A 55 14.74 -11.36 -11.86
C VAL A 55 15.32 -12.31 -12.92
N LYS A 56 14.49 -12.81 -13.82
CA LYS A 56 14.91 -13.71 -14.92
C LYS A 56 15.75 -12.98 -15.96
N LEU A 57 15.29 -11.80 -16.41
CA LEU A 57 15.92 -11.03 -17.49
C LEU A 57 17.31 -10.50 -17.07
N PHE A 58 17.41 -9.94 -15.86
CA PHE A 58 18.65 -9.36 -15.33
C PHE A 58 19.55 -10.39 -14.62
N LYS A 59 19.18 -11.68 -14.63
CA LYS A 59 19.92 -12.77 -14.00
C LYS A 59 20.31 -12.42 -12.56
N VAL A 60 19.32 -12.04 -11.76
CA VAL A 60 19.53 -11.67 -10.34
C VAL A 60 20.00 -12.91 -9.57
N PRO A 61 21.01 -12.77 -8.68
CA PRO A 61 21.49 -13.89 -7.85
C PRO A 61 20.38 -14.51 -7.01
N ALA A 62 20.43 -15.84 -6.78
CA ALA A 62 19.40 -16.56 -6.05
C ALA A 62 19.07 -15.95 -4.68
N LYS A 63 20.09 -15.49 -3.96
CA LYS A 63 19.94 -14.87 -2.62
C LYS A 63 19.23 -13.52 -2.62
N GLU A 64 19.07 -12.88 -3.77
CA GLU A 64 18.46 -11.54 -3.89
C GLU A 64 17.10 -11.56 -4.61
N LYS A 65 16.70 -12.71 -5.17
CA LYS A 65 15.51 -12.84 -6.01
C LYS A 65 14.23 -12.41 -5.30
N GLU A 66 14.02 -12.94 -4.10
CA GLU A 66 12.85 -12.68 -3.28
C GLU A 66 12.76 -11.18 -2.94
N ALA A 67 13.88 -10.55 -2.61
CA ALA A 67 13.93 -9.11 -2.33
C ALA A 67 13.50 -8.27 -3.53
N TYR A 68 13.98 -8.57 -4.74
CA TYR A 68 13.56 -7.85 -5.95
C TYR A 68 12.08 -8.05 -6.28
N ILE A 69 11.55 -9.27 -6.10
CA ILE A 69 10.12 -9.55 -6.30
C ILE A 69 9.27 -8.81 -5.28
N LEU A 70 9.68 -8.79 -4.01
CA LEU A 70 8.99 -8.01 -2.97
C LEU A 70 9.02 -6.51 -3.26
N MET A 71 10.19 -5.96 -3.59
CA MET A 71 10.32 -4.54 -3.95
C MET A 71 9.55 -4.15 -5.21
N SER A 72 9.31 -5.09 -6.15
CA SER A 72 8.48 -4.82 -7.33
C SER A 72 7.01 -4.76 -7.00
N THR A 73 6.55 -5.58 -6.06
CA THR A 73 5.14 -5.78 -5.75
C THR A 73 4.65 -4.84 -4.65
N PHE A 74 5.48 -4.62 -3.63
CA PHE A 74 5.08 -3.91 -2.42
C PHE A 74 5.68 -2.51 -2.34
N GLU A 75 4.81 -1.54 -2.22
CA GLU A 75 5.11 -0.12 -2.03
C GLU A 75 4.73 0.31 -0.62
N ASN A 76 5.15 1.50 -0.22
CA ASN A 76 4.78 2.05 1.07
C ASN A 76 3.44 2.80 0.98
N VAL A 77 2.35 2.06 0.74
CA VAL A 77 1.01 2.64 0.58
C VAL A 77 0.53 3.31 1.87
N GLY A 78 0.73 2.67 3.03
CA GLY A 78 0.24 3.18 4.30
C GLY A 78 0.98 4.44 4.80
N PHE A 79 2.33 4.40 4.84
CA PHE A 79 3.11 5.50 5.43
C PHE A 79 3.30 6.70 4.48
N ILE A 80 3.41 6.46 3.18
CA ILE A 80 3.63 7.51 2.18
C ILE A 80 2.40 7.71 1.32
N GLY A 81 1.80 6.63 0.83
CA GLY A 81 0.71 6.70 -0.14
C GLY A 81 -0.49 7.50 0.36
N ILE A 82 -1.00 7.19 1.55
CA ILE A 82 -2.17 7.88 2.10
C ILE A 82 -1.91 9.39 2.31
N PRO A 83 -0.83 9.82 3.02
CA PRO A 83 -0.54 11.24 3.19
C PRO A 83 -0.29 12.00 1.87
N VAL A 84 0.40 11.38 0.93
CA VAL A 84 0.71 12.00 -0.38
C VAL A 84 -0.55 12.13 -1.23
N ALA A 85 -1.38 11.09 -1.28
CA ALA A 85 -2.65 11.15 -2.01
C ALA A 85 -3.57 12.24 -1.46
N LEU A 86 -3.67 12.35 -0.12
CA LEU A 86 -4.41 13.43 0.54
C LEU A 86 -3.88 14.81 0.16
N ALA A 87 -2.57 14.99 0.18
CA ALA A 87 -1.96 16.29 -0.09
C ALA A 87 -2.08 16.73 -1.56
N ILE A 88 -2.04 15.79 -2.52
CA ILE A 88 -2.02 16.08 -3.95
C ILE A 88 -3.41 15.98 -4.58
N LEU A 89 -4.16 14.94 -4.23
CA LEU A 89 -5.44 14.61 -4.87
C LEU A 89 -6.66 14.99 -4.00
N GLY A 90 -6.42 15.33 -2.72
CA GLY A 90 -7.46 15.71 -1.78
C GLY A 90 -8.29 14.52 -1.26
N SER A 91 -9.34 14.85 -0.49
CA SER A 91 -10.20 13.86 0.19
C SER A 91 -10.87 12.87 -0.76
N SER A 92 -11.14 13.26 -2.00
CA SER A 92 -11.80 12.41 -3.00
C SER A 92 -10.99 11.17 -3.39
N SER A 93 -9.66 11.18 -3.18
CA SER A 93 -8.79 10.03 -3.48
C SER A 93 -8.79 8.96 -2.41
N ILE A 94 -9.18 9.32 -1.19
CA ILE A 94 -8.94 8.52 0.01
C ILE A 94 -9.58 7.15 -0.04
N LEU A 95 -10.83 7.05 -0.46
CA LEU A 95 -11.51 5.76 -0.54
C LEU A 95 -10.79 4.81 -1.52
N TYR A 96 -10.29 5.34 -2.64
CA TYR A 96 -9.51 4.54 -3.60
C TYR A 96 -8.19 4.05 -3.00
N VAL A 97 -7.48 4.92 -2.26
CA VAL A 97 -6.24 4.54 -1.57
C VAL A 97 -6.49 3.48 -0.50
N ILE A 98 -7.60 3.57 0.24
CA ILE A 98 -7.98 2.59 1.27
C ILE A 98 -8.27 1.23 0.65
N ILE A 99 -9.01 1.19 -0.47
CA ILE A 99 -9.28 -0.05 -1.19
C ILE A 99 -7.96 -0.65 -1.69
N PHE A 100 -7.06 0.19 -2.21
CA PHE A 100 -5.75 -0.25 -2.66
C PHE A 100 -4.88 -0.77 -1.50
N ASN A 101 -4.90 -0.10 -0.35
CA ASN A 101 -4.23 -0.57 0.86
C ASN A 101 -4.80 -1.90 1.37
N PHE A 102 -6.12 -2.08 1.30
CA PHE A 102 -6.76 -3.35 1.64
C PHE A 102 -6.30 -4.50 0.73
N LEU A 103 -6.22 -4.26 -0.58
CA LEU A 103 -5.67 -5.23 -1.54
C LEU A 103 -4.19 -5.51 -1.27
N TYR A 104 -3.41 -4.47 -0.96
CA TYR A 104 -2.01 -4.60 -0.56
C TYR A 104 -1.85 -5.53 0.65
N ASP A 105 -2.66 -5.34 1.70
CA ASP A 105 -2.61 -6.18 2.90
C ASP A 105 -2.94 -7.65 2.57
N ILE A 106 -3.94 -7.91 1.73
CA ILE A 106 -4.25 -9.27 1.28
C ILE A 106 -3.05 -9.89 0.55
N VAL A 107 -2.44 -9.15 -0.39
CA VAL A 107 -1.34 -9.68 -1.21
C VAL A 107 -0.07 -9.86 -0.38
N ILE A 108 0.27 -8.96 0.54
CA ILE A 108 1.48 -9.09 1.36
C ILE A 108 1.37 -10.25 2.34
N PHE A 109 0.23 -10.45 2.98
CA PHE A 109 0.03 -11.53 3.94
C PHE A 109 -0.21 -12.90 3.30
N THR A 110 -0.60 -12.96 2.03
CA THR A 110 -0.72 -14.21 1.26
C THR A 110 0.57 -14.49 0.48
N PHE A 111 0.82 -13.73 -0.57
CA PHE A 111 1.96 -13.93 -1.47
C PHE A 111 3.30 -13.53 -0.83
N GLY A 112 3.36 -12.36 -0.17
CA GLY A 112 4.61 -11.82 0.39
C GLY A 112 5.20 -12.75 1.44
N ILE A 113 4.41 -13.20 2.43
CA ILE A 113 4.86 -14.13 3.47
C ILE A 113 5.25 -15.47 2.86
N THR A 114 4.47 -15.99 1.90
CA THR A 114 4.77 -17.25 1.22
C THR A 114 6.12 -17.19 0.50
N LEU A 115 6.41 -16.07 -0.14
CA LEU A 115 7.68 -15.88 -0.84
C LEU A 115 8.88 -15.86 0.12
N VAL A 116 8.76 -15.16 1.27
CA VAL A 116 9.84 -15.08 2.28
C VAL A 116 10.08 -16.43 2.99
N LYS A 117 9.00 -17.16 3.28
CA LYS A 117 9.10 -18.45 4.00
C LYS A 117 9.51 -19.63 3.10
N LYS A 118 9.58 -19.45 1.79
CA LYS A 118 9.91 -20.52 0.84
C LYS A 118 11.28 -21.17 1.11
N ASP A 119 12.22 -20.41 1.67
CA ASP A 119 13.56 -20.89 1.99
C ASP A 119 13.64 -21.56 3.38
N VAL A 120 12.55 -21.59 4.16
CA VAL A 120 12.49 -22.26 5.45
C VAL A 120 11.91 -23.66 5.26
N GLU A 121 12.78 -24.66 5.28
CA GLU A 121 12.38 -26.08 5.16
C GLU A 121 11.31 -26.43 6.21
N GLY A 122 10.14 -26.92 5.76
CA GLY A 122 9.07 -27.44 6.61
C GLY A 122 7.93 -26.44 6.94
N ALA A 123 7.95 -25.21 6.47
CA ALA A 123 6.87 -24.25 6.71
C ALA A 123 5.61 -24.60 5.88
N LYS A 124 4.72 -25.41 6.46
CA LYS A 124 3.36 -25.58 5.92
C LYS A 124 2.54 -24.33 6.24
N HIS A 125 2.09 -23.63 5.21
CA HIS A 125 1.15 -22.52 5.36
C HIS A 125 -0.22 -23.05 5.77
N SER A 126 -0.60 -22.85 7.04
CA SER A 126 -1.96 -23.08 7.46
C SER A 126 -2.80 -21.84 7.08
N LEU A 127 -4.02 -22.05 6.54
CA LEU A 127 -4.99 -20.96 6.32
C LEU A 127 -5.20 -20.14 7.58
N ARG A 128 -5.15 -20.77 8.75
CA ARG A 128 -5.25 -20.10 10.04
C ARG A 128 -4.11 -19.09 10.26
N GLU A 129 -2.88 -19.46 9.93
CA GLU A 129 -1.73 -18.57 10.06
C GLU A 129 -1.84 -17.35 9.13
N ILE A 130 -2.36 -17.53 7.92
CA ILE A 130 -2.62 -16.41 6.99
C ILE A 130 -3.69 -15.48 7.58
N ILE A 131 -4.78 -16.01 8.10
CA ILE A 131 -5.85 -15.22 8.72
C ILE A 131 -5.34 -14.48 9.95
N ASP A 132 -4.59 -15.14 10.84
CA ASP A 132 -4.02 -14.52 12.03
C ASP A 132 -3.07 -13.37 11.67
N ASN A 133 -2.28 -13.50 10.61
CA ASN A 133 -1.40 -12.44 10.11
C ASN A 133 -2.17 -11.28 9.43
N LEU A 134 -3.32 -11.56 8.80
CA LEU A 134 -4.18 -10.55 8.20
C LEU A 134 -4.89 -9.68 9.27
N MET A 135 -5.15 -10.21 10.46
CA MET A 135 -5.87 -9.50 11.54
C MET A 135 -5.04 -8.37 12.17
N THR A 136 -4.40 -7.55 11.33
CA THR A 136 -3.69 -6.34 11.77
C THR A 136 -4.66 -5.18 12.02
N PRO A 137 -4.32 -4.23 12.91
CA PRO A 137 -5.13 -3.02 13.10
C PRO A 137 -5.39 -2.24 11.80
N GLY A 138 -4.41 -2.20 10.89
CA GLY A 138 -4.55 -1.58 9.57
C GLY A 138 -5.62 -2.27 8.73
N PHE A 139 -5.54 -3.60 8.59
CA PHE A 139 -6.52 -4.38 7.83
C PHE A 139 -7.94 -4.27 8.42
N LEU A 140 -8.06 -4.38 9.76
CA LEU A 140 -9.34 -4.22 10.43
C LEU A 140 -9.93 -2.82 10.22
N SER A 141 -9.10 -1.77 10.23
CA SER A 141 -9.56 -0.40 9.97
C SER A 141 -10.06 -0.22 8.53
N CYS A 142 -9.47 -0.90 7.54
CA CYS A 142 -9.99 -0.91 6.18
C CYS A 142 -11.38 -1.55 6.10
N ILE A 143 -11.60 -2.67 6.82
CA ILE A 143 -12.92 -3.31 6.89
C ILE A 143 -13.94 -2.35 7.52
N VAL A 144 -13.60 -1.72 8.64
CA VAL A 144 -14.47 -0.74 9.31
C VAL A 144 -14.78 0.44 8.40
N ALA A 145 -13.77 0.98 7.69
CA ALA A 145 -13.94 2.06 6.74
C ALA A 145 -14.92 1.70 5.60
N VAL A 146 -14.77 0.50 5.02
CA VAL A 146 -15.67 0.01 3.99
C VAL A 146 -17.10 -0.17 4.52
N ILE A 147 -17.28 -0.65 5.74
CA ILE A 147 -18.59 -0.77 6.39
C ILE A 147 -19.23 0.61 6.58
N ILE A 148 -18.49 1.58 7.12
CA ILE A 148 -18.98 2.96 7.31
C ILE A 148 -19.44 3.53 5.96
N TYR A 149 -18.64 3.40 4.92
CA TYR A 149 -18.98 3.88 3.57
C TYR A 149 -20.22 3.16 2.99
N TRP A 150 -20.26 1.81 3.06
CA TRP A 150 -21.30 1.03 2.40
C TRP A 150 -22.68 1.22 3.00
N PHE A 151 -22.74 1.36 4.32
CA PHE A 151 -23.96 1.53 5.08
C PHE A 151 -24.29 3.00 5.39
N ASN A 152 -23.44 3.95 4.95
CA ASN A 152 -23.56 5.39 5.26
C ASN A 152 -23.77 5.64 6.76
N LEU A 153 -22.94 5.01 7.59
CA LEU A 153 -23.07 5.09 9.04
C LEU A 153 -22.65 6.49 9.54
N SER A 154 -23.55 7.13 10.30
CA SER A 154 -23.22 8.35 11.00
C SER A 154 -22.41 8.04 12.28
N VAL A 155 -21.22 8.61 12.37
CA VAL A 155 -20.35 8.45 13.55
C VAL A 155 -20.54 9.67 14.45
N PRO A 156 -20.74 9.51 15.79
CA PRO A 156 -20.89 10.64 16.70
C PRO A 156 -19.68 11.60 16.67
N ASP A 157 -19.91 12.91 16.76
CA ASP A 157 -18.88 13.96 16.66
C ASP A 157 -17.74 13.79 17.67
N THR A 158 -18.06 13.32 18.87
CA THR A 158 -17.04 13.03 19.89
C THR A 158 -16.06 11.94 19.43
N VAL A 159 -16.58 10.85 18.81
CA VAL A 159 -15.74 9.77 18.28
C VAL A 159 -14.93 10.26 17.10
N GLN A 160 -15.55 11.02 16.18
CA GLN A 160 -14.84 11.63 15.06
C GLN A 160 -13.67 12.49 15.53
N SER A 161 -13.89 13.33 16.57
CA SER A 161 -12.85 14.20 17.13
C SER A 161 -11.66 13.41 17.68
N ILE A 162 -11.91 12.34 18.45
CA ILE A 162 -10.86 11.49 19.02
C ILE A 162 -10.05 10.82 17.89
N VAL A 163 -10.75 10.23 16.91
CA VAL A 163 -10.11 9.55 15.78
C VAL A 163 -9.28 10.54 14.95
N ASN A 164 -9.80 11.76 14.70
CA ASN A 164 -9.09 12.80 13.96
C ASN A 164 -7.81 13.25 14.67
N TYR A 165 -7.79 13.36 16.01
CA TYR A 165 -6.56 13.69 16.75
C TYR A 165 -5.46 12.63 16.51
N CYS A 166 -5.81 11.34 16.57
CA CYS A 166 -4.85 10.27 16.28
C CYS A 166 -4.41 10.26 14.81
N ALA A 167 -5.36 10.51 13.90
CA ALA A 167 -5.12 10.55 12.46
C ALA A 167 -4.16 11.67 12.05
N ASN A 168 -4.32 12.87 12.63
CA ASN A 168 -3.48 14.04 12.33
C ASN A 168 -2.01 13.82 12.68
N ALA A 169 -1.72 13.00 13.69
CA ALA A 169 -0.36 12.63 14.03
C ALA A 169 0.30 11.69 13.01
N CYS A 170 -0.49 10.97 12.21
CA CYS A 170 -0.01 9.91 11.32
C CYS A 170 1.03 10.43 10.31
N THR A 171 0.71 11.49 9.59
CA THR A 171 1.58 12.03 8.52
C THR A 171 2.94 12.45 9.08
N PHE A 172 2.95 13.24 10.15
CA PHE A 172 4.20 13.70 10.75
C PHE A 172 5.04 12.53 11.27
N LEU A 173 4.43 11.62 12.04
CA LEU A 173 5.14 10.48 12.62
C LEU A 173 5.62 9.50 11.55
N SER A 174 4.86 9.30 10.49
CA SER A 174 5.27 8.45 9.35
C SER A 174 6.51 9.02 8.67
N MET A 175 6.54 10.33 8.39
CA MET A 175 7.70 10.97 7.76
C MET A 175 8.92 10.94 8.68
N LEU A 176 8.74 11.04 10.00
CA LEU A 176 9.82 10.91 10.97
C LEU A 176 10.39 9.48 11.00
N VAL A 177 9.53 8.44 10.96
CA VAL A 177 9.96 7.04 10.87
C VAL A 177 10.76 6.79 9.60
N ILE A 178 10.29 7.29 8.45
CA ILE A 178 10.99 7.16 7.17
C ILE A 178 12.35 7.88 7.22
N GLY A 179 12.37 9.12 7.71
CA GLY A 179 13.60 9.89 7.86
C GLY A 179 14.66 9.17 8.71
N THR A 180 14.25 8.61 9.85
CA THR A 180 15.17 7.84 10.72
C THR A 180 15.68 6.54 10.04
N SER A 181 14.87 5.94 9.18
CA SER A 181 15.27 4.73 8.44
C SER A 181 16.32 5.03 7.36
N ILE A 182 16.23 6.21 6.72
CA ILE A 182 17.17 6.65 5.67
C ILE A 182 18.56 6.94 6.27
N VAL A 183 18.62 7.50 7.47
CA VAL A 183 19.92 7.85 8.13
C VAL A 183 20.84 6.64 8.27
N GLY A 184 20.29 5.44 8.45
CA GLY A 184 21.06 4.19 8.56
C GLY A 184 21.58 3.61 7.23
N MET A 185 21.17 4.18 6.08
CA MET A 185 21.53 3.67 4.77
C MET A 185 22.92 4.14 4.32
N ASN A 186 23.64 3.25 3.63
CA ASN A 186 24.90 3.61 2.98
C ASN A 186 24.67 3.95 1.50
N PRO A 187 24.67 5.23 1.09
CA PRO A 187 24.37 5.65 -0.28
C PRO A 187 25.32 5.05 -1.31
N LYS A 188 26.61 4.87 -0.95
CA LYS A 188 27.62 4.31 -1.86
C LYS A 188 27.33 2.85 -2.23
N LYS A 189 26.77 2.05 -1.31
CA LYS A 189 26.35 0.67 -1.60
C LYS A 189 25.15 0.63 -2.55
N VAL A 190 24.21 1.52 -2.36
CA VAL A 190 23.02 1.62 -3.22
C VAL A 190 23.40 2.05 -4.62
N LEU A 191 24.15 3.14 -4.75
CA LEU A 191 24.60 3.70 -6.05
C LEU A 191 25.60 2.80 -6.77
N GLY A 192 26.35 1.97 -6.06
CA GLY A 192 27.27 0.99 -6.64
C GLY A 192 26.61 -0.24 -7.27
N ASN A 193 25.34 -0.53 -6.93
CA ASN A 193 24.62 -1.68 -7.49
C ASN A 193 23.85 -1.30 -8.77
N LYS A 194 24.48 -1.51 -9.92
CA LYS A 194 23.88 -1.21 -11.23
C LYS A 194 22.54 -1.91 -11.46
N LYS A 195 22.35 -3.15 -11.00
CA LYS A 195 21.08 -3.87 -11.15
C LYS A 195 19.98 -3.20 -10.35
N LEU A 196 20.28 -2.78 -9.11
CA LEU A 196 19.34 -2.05 -8.28
C LEU A 196 18.96 -0.70 -8.92
N ILE A 197 19.93 0.04 -9.50
CA ILE A 197 19.62 1.31 -10.18
C ILE A 197 18.70 1.07 -11.37
N TRP A 198 18.97 0.08 -12.23
CA TRP A 198 18.11 -0.25 -13.36
C TRP A 198 16.72 -0.67 -12.89
N PHE A 199 16.63 -1.45 -11.80
CA PHE A 199 15.36 -1.82 -11.19
C PHE A 199 14.57 -0.58 -10.75
N LEU A 200 15.21 0.34 -10.02
CA LEU A 200 14.56 1.56 -9.54
C LEU A 200 14.10 2.45 -10.71
N LEU A 201 14.91 2.63 -11.74
CA LEU A 201 14.52 3.40 -12.92
C LEU A 201 13.31 2.81 -13.64
N ILE A 202 13.31 1.51 -13.87
CA ILE A 202 12.18 0.82 -14.50
C ILE A 202 10.93 0.91 -13.57
N ARG A 203 11.08 0.62 -12.28
CA ARG A 203 9.97 0.57 -11.34
C ARG A 203 9.32 1.93 -11.09
N PHE A 204 10.14 2.99 -10.92
CA PHE A 204 9.65 4.32 -10.58
C PHE A 204 9.40 5.25 -11.77
N LEU A 205 9.91 4.93 -12.95
CA LEU A 205 9.66 5.74 -14.16
C LEU A 205 8.84 4.97 -15.19
N LEU A 206 9.32 3.79 -15.61
CA LEU A 206 8.68 3.08 -16.72
C LEU A 206 7.32 2.49 -16.29
N VAL A 207 7.24 1.83 -15.13
CA VAL A 207 5.99 1.20 -14.67
C VAL A 207 4.86 2.24 -14.50
N PRO A 208 5.05 3.38 -13.78
CA PRO A 208 4.00 4.40 -13.68
C PRO A 208 3.59 4.98 -15.03
N VAL A 209 4.54 5.26 -15.92
CA VAL A 209 4.24 5.80 -17.27
C VAL A 209 3.42 4.80 -18.09
N VAL A 210 3.81 3.53 -18.10
CA VAL A 210 3.07 2.47 -18.80
C VAL A 210 1.68 2.30 -18.20
N THR A 211 1.57 2.28 -16.86
CA THR A 211 0.29 2.20 -16.16
C THR A 211 -0.61 3.39 -16.51
N ALA A 212 -0.06 4.62 -16.51
CA ALA A 212 -0.81 5.82 -16.90
C ALA A 212 -1.37 5.74 -18.32
N ILE A 213 -0.54 5.28 -19.27
CA ILE A 213 -0.96 5.12 -20.68
C ILE A 213 -2.04 4.04 -20.81
N LEU A 214 -1.90 2.90 -20.15
CA LEU A 214 -2.84 1.79 -20.21
C LEU A 214 -4.18 2.11 -19.52
N LEU A 215 -4.15 2.83 -18.39
CA LEU A 215 -5.36 3.20 -17.65
C LEU A 215 -6.13 4.37 -18.29
N LYS A 216 -5.47 5.20 -19.10
CA LYS A 216 -6.11 6.37 -19.74
C LYS A 216 -7.37 6.04 -20.54
N PRO A 217 -7.41 5.00 -21.40
CA PRO A 217 -8.62 4.62 -22.13
C PRO A 217 -9.66 3.85 -21.29
N ILE A 218 -9.23 3.26 -20.16
CA ILE A 218 -10.07 2.37 -19.34
C ILE A 218 -10.81 3.15 -18.26
N LEU A 219 -10.09 4.08 -17.59
CA LEU A 219 -10.60 4.86 -16.48
C LEU A 219 -10.83 6.30 -16.92
N THR A 220 -12.09 6.72 -16.86
CA THR A 220 -12.49 8.12 -17.12
C THR A 220 -12.24 9.02 -15.92
N ASP A 221 -12.36 8.48 -14.69
CA ASP A 221 -12.11 9.21 -13.47
C ASP A 221 -10.61 9.48 -13.29
N TYR A 222 -10.26 10.79 -13.30
CA TYR A 222 -8.87 11.23 -13.15
C TYR A 222 -8.29 10.88 -11.77
N ILE A 223 -9.09 11.06 -10.70
CA ILE A 223 -8.63 10.83 -9.32
C ILE A 223 -8.34 9.34 -9.11
N MET A 224 -9.26 8.47 -9.55
CA MET A 224 -9.08 7.03 -9.50
C MET A 224 -7.81 6.60 -10.25
N ARG A 225 -7.62 7.12 -11.47
CA ARG A 225 -6.43 6.83 -12.29
C ARG A 225 -5.14 7.31 -11.62
N ALA A 226 -5.14 8.54 -11.09
CA ALA A 226 -3.97 9.11 -10.40
C ALA A 226 -3.62 8.36 -9.11
N THR A 227 -4.61 7.78 -8.44
CA THR A 227 -4.40 6.97 -7.22
C THR A 227 -3.74 5.61 -7.52
N LEU A 228 -3.96 5.05 -8.71
CA LEU A 228 -3.42 3.75 -9.13
C LEU A 228 -2.01 3.83 -9.77
N ILE A 229 -1.50 5.03 -10.02
CA ILE A 229 -0.17 5.30 -10.61
C ILE A 229 0.86 5.60 -9.54
#